data_553a3f61fbc1327e40c6ec57b6744751
#
_entry.id   553a3f61fbc1327e40c6ec57b6744751
#
_cell.length_a   1.000
_cell.length_b   1.000
_cell.length_c   1.000
_cell.angle_alpha   90.00
_cell.angle_beta   90.00
_cell.angle_gamma   90.00
#
_symmetry.space_group_name_H-M   'P 1'
#
loop_
_entity.id
_entity.type
_entity.pdbx_description
1 polymer ?
#
loop_
_entity_poly.entity_id
_entity_poly.type
_entity_poly.pdbx_seq_one_letter_code
_entity_poly.pdbx_strand_id
1 'polypeptide(L)'
;MSVDYKVRQIYNVVIKEVTETQESWKSVLRLAGQIYRYEFDNVLMVYAQKPHATLVADFDTWKKVGRYVKRGSKGIAIYPSRALQPYMRYVFDISDTGGKQSELTWNLDGDKLPEFMEYQVAHGKYQKYEGVTREDSLIALKDFTKREIGVIIEEEFENRMTELSQITGSVIKEFSEKREGLHEVPDLAELARKGILYVVGTRCGFDLSAEEQDFSQIVKVTDEDTIYRLGSLICDVSCNVLRAFSKDCRAVEQERRIAYGSRIRVQGSGRTSVSGTGDSGRDGELGETGQIRTSGDEVSGGERTGEIQESA
;
A
#
# COMPACT_ATOMS: atom_id res chain seq x y z
N MET A 1 -19.49 -28.75 7.48
CA MET A 1 -19.60 -27.30 7.22
C MET A 1 -18.44 -26.92 6.30
N SER A 2 -18.72 -26.37 5.10
CA SER A 2 -17.66 -25.99 4.16
C SER A 2 -16.83 -24.83 4.72
N VAL A 3 -15.57 -24.70 4.29
CA VAL A 3 -14.69 -23.60 4.72
C VAL A 3 -15.28 -22.26 4.27
N ASP A 4 -15.87 -22.21 3.08
CA ASP A 4 -16.54 -21.03 2.53
C ASP A 4 -17.68 -20.53 3.42
N TYR A 5 -18.50 -21.43 3.97
CA TYR A 5 -19.55 -21.07 4.93
C TYR A 5 -18.98 -20.40 6.20
N LYS A 6 -17.89 -20.94 6.75
CA LYS A 6 -17.25 -20.37 7.94
C LYS A 6 -16.71 -18.97 7.69
N VAL A 7 -16.12 -18.76 6.51
CA VAL A 7 -15.56 -17.45 6.12
C VAL A 7 -16.67 -16.40 5.95
N ARG A 8 -17.80 -16.77 5.35
CA ARG A 8 -18.98 -15.88 5.27
C ARG A 8 -19.54 -15.54 6.64
N GLN A 9 -19.54 -16.49 7.58
CA GLN A 9 -19.96 -16.19 8.97
C GLN A 9 -19.01 -15.19 9.66
N ILE A 10 -17.70 -15.29 9.43
CA ILE A 10 -16.72 -14.31 9.93
C ILE A 10 -17.05 -12.92 9.39
N TYR A 11 -17.29 -12.78 8.09
CA TYR A 11 -17.65 -11.49 7.48
C TYR A 11 -18.92 -10.89 8.10
N ASN A 12 -19.99 -11.69 8.21
CA ASN A 12 -21.27 -11.25 8.75
C ASN A 12 -21.20 -10.80 10.22
N VAL A 13 -20.24 -11.32 10.98
CA VAL A 13 -19.98 -10.88 12.35
C VAL A 13 -19.16 -9.60 12.36
N VAL A 14 -18.02 -9.61 11.66
CA VAL A 14 -17.07 -8.50 11.75
C VAL A 14 -17.63 -7.19 11.21
N ILE A 15 -18.47 -7.22 10.15
CA ILE A 15 -19.05 -6.00 9.59
C ILE A 15 -19.96 -5.26 10.59
N LYS A 16 -20.59 -5.98 11.52
CA LYS A 16 -21.41 -5.40 12.59
C LYS A 16 -20.55 -4.85 13.72
N GLU A 17 -19.53 -5.61 14.12
CA GLU A 17 -18.68 -5.27 15.26
C GLU A 17 -17.79 -4.06 15.01
N VAL A 18 -17.42 -3.78 13.76
CA VAL A 18 -16.48 -2.70 13.44
C VAL A 18 -17.02 -1.29 13.72
N THR A 19 -18.32 -1.11 13.79
CA THR A 19 -18.97 0.17 14.12
C THR A 19 -19.54 0.25 15.54
N GLU A 20 -19.41 -0.80 16.34
CA GLU A 20 -19.89 -0.80 17.73
C GLU A 20 -19.16 0.24 18.58
N THR A 21 -17.89 0.50 18.29
CA THR A 21 -17.09 1.52 18.96
C THR A 21 -16.24 2.29 17.95
N GLN A 22 -15.93 3.55 18.24
CA GLN A 22 -14.99 4.30 17.42
C GLN A 22 -13.59 3.69 17.38
N GLU A 23 -13.17 2.99 18.43
CA GLU A 23 -11.84 2.34 18.47
C GLU A 23 -11.78 1.10 17.57
N SER A 24 -12.86 0.33 17.46
CA SER A 24 -12.98 -0.76 16.50
C SER A 24 -12.85 -0.21 15.07
N TRP A 25 -13.59 0.86 14.76
CA TRP A 25 -13.52 1.53 13.47
C TRP A 25 -12.11 2.06 13.15
N LYS A 26 -11.48 2.79 14.08
CA LYS A 26 -10.09 3.26 13.93
C LYS A 26 -9.11 2.12 13.69
N SER A 27 -9.32 0.99 14.36
CA SER A 27 -8.44 -0.19 14.19
C SER A 27 -8.55 -0.78 12.79
N VAL A 28 -9.75 -0.86 12.24
CA VAL A 28 -9.98 -1.27 10.84
C VAL A 28 -9.37 -0.27 9.86
N LEU A 29 -9.58 1.04 10.07
CA LEU A 29 -9.01 2.09 9.21
C LEU A 29 -7.48 2.09 9.25
N ARG A 30 -6.88 1.87 10.42
CA ARG A 30 -5.42 1.73 10.54
C ARG A 30 -4.90 0.54 9.73
N LEU A 31 -5.59 -0.61 9.83
CA LEU A 31 -5.25 -1.78 9.02
C LEU A 31 -5.44 -1.48 7.52
N ALA A 32 -6.52 -0.80 7.13
CA ALA A 32 -6.74 -0.38 5.74
C ALA A 32 -5.55 0.43 5.19
N GLY A 33 -4.96 1.32 5.98
CA GLY A 33 -3.75 2.04 5.62
C GLY A 33 -2.53 1.15 5.42
N GLN A 34 -2.35 0.11 6.23
CA GLN A 34 -1.25 -0.84 6.10
C GLN A 34 -1.38 -1.72 4.84
N ILE A 35 -2.59 -2.19 4.56
CA ILE A 35 -2.90 -3.08 3.44
C ILE A 35 -3.72 -2.38 2.35
N TYR A 36 -3.49 -1.10 2.10
CA TYR A 36 -4.29 -0.18 1.28
C TYR A 36 -4.61 -0.64 -0.14
N ARG A 37 -3.99 -1.71 -0.63
CA ARG A 37 -4.27 -2.31 -1.95
C ARG A 37 -5.45 -3.26 -1.97
N TYR A 38 -5.99 -3.58 -0.80
CA TYR A 38 -7.12 -4.47 -0.64
C TYR A 38 -8.40 -3.67 -0.54
N GLU A 39 -9.48 -4.19 -1.10
CA GLU A 39 -10.82 -3.65 -0.98
C GLU A 39 -11.35 -3.86 0.44
N PHE A 40 -12.34 -3.08 0.85
CA PHE A 40 -12.83 -3.04 2.23
C PHE A 40 -13.25 -4.41 2.76
N ASP A 41 -13.94 -5.24 1.94
CA ASP A 41 -14.30 -6.61 2.32
C ASP A 41 -13.09 -7.44 2.76
N ASN A 42 -12.01 -7.33 2.00
CA ASN A 42 -10.78 -8.04 2.31
C ASN A 42 -10.05 -7.44 3.50
N VAL A 43 -10.15 -6.13 3.72
CA VAL A 43 -9.66 -5.48 4.95
C VAL A 43 -10.40 -6.03 6.16
N LEU A 44 -11.73 -6.16 6.11
CA LEU A 44 -12.54 -6.77 7.17
C LEU A 44 -12.15 -8.23 7.43
N MET A 45 -11.93 -9.00 6.36
CA MET A 45 -11.51 -10.40 6.48
C MET A 45 -10.12 -10.54 7.11
N VAL A 46 -9.19 -9.66 6.76
CA VAL A 46 -7.86 -9.63 7.39
C VAL A 46 -7.98 -9.19 8.84
N TYR A 47 -8.77 -8.15 9.13
CA TYR A 47 -8.99 -7.64 10.48
C TYR A 47 -9.51 -8.73 11.42
N ALA A 48 -10.54 -9.46 11.00
CA ALA A 48 -11.13 -10.53 11.79
C ALA A 48 -10.16 -11.69 12.10
N GLN A 49 -9.20 -11.97 11.22
CA GLN A 49 -8.30 -13.10 11.34
C GLN A 49 -6.91 -12.70 11.88
N LYS A 50 -6.45 -11.49 11.59
CA LYS A 50 -5.15 -10.96 12.01
C LYS A 50 -5.17 -9.44 12.09
N PRO A 51 -5.76 -8.83 13.14
CA PRO A 51 -6.00 -7.39 13.25
C PRO A 51 -4.72 -6.54 13.24
N HIS A 52 -3.58 -7.13 13.58
CA HIS A 52 -2.27 -6.47 13.60
C HIS A 52 -1.41 -6.77 12.35
N ALA A 53 -2.01 -7.24 11.25
CA ALA A 53 -1.29 -7.43 10.01
C ALA A 53 -0.75 -6.09 9.49
N THR A 54 0.46 -6.12 8.92
CA THR A 54 1.13 -4.91 8.44
C THR A 54 1.35 -4.92 6.93
N LEU A 55 1.58 -6.09 6.35
CA LEU A 55 1.76 -6.27 4.93
C LEU A 55 1.36 -7.69 4.55
N VAL A 56 0.30 -7.82 3.78
CA VAL A 56 -0.20 -9.13 3.36
C VAL A 56 -0.04 -9.32 1.85
N ALA A 57 0.34 -10.52 1.45
CA ALA A 57 0.42 -10.94 0.05
C ALA A 57 0.20 -12.45 -0.06
N ASP A 58 -0.11 -12.90 -1.26
CA ASP A 58 -0.19 -14.33 -1.56
C ASP A 58 1.20 -15.00 -1.60
N PHE A 59 1.21 -16.32 -1.61
CA PHE A 59 2.43 -17.12 -1.60
C PHE A 59 3.36 -16.81 -2.78
N ASP A 60 2.80 -16.64 -3.97
CA ASP A 60 3.57 -16.39 -5.19
C ASP A 60 4.20 -14.99 -5.18
N THR A 61 3.50 -14.01 -4.66
CA THR A 61 4.02 -12.64 -4.48
C THR A 61 5.19 -12.64 -3.50
N TRP A 62 5.07 -13.34 -2.37
CA TRP A 62 6.19 -13.48 -1.41
C TRP A 62 7.41 -14.15 -2.06
N LYS A 63 7.19 -15.21 -2.83
CA LYS A 63 8.27 -15.91 -3.55
C LYS A 63 8.96 -15.00 -4.57
N LYS A 64 8.21 -14.20 -5.33
CA LYS A 64 8.76 -13.24 -6.32
C LYS A 64 9.68 -12.20 -5.69
N VAL A 65 9.41 -11.77 -4.47
CA VAL A 65 10.25 -10.80 -3.74
C VAL A 65 11.33 -11.47 -2.88
N GLY A 66 11.60 -12.75 -3.09
CA GLY A 66 12.67 -13.49 -2.39
C GLY A 66 12.36 -13.82 -0.94
N ARG A 67 11.07 -13.87 -0.59
CA ARG A 67 10.61 -14.31 0.75
C ARG A 67 9.89 -15.65 0.65
N TYR A 68 9.83 -16.37 1.77
CA TYR A 68 9.10 -17.63 1.88
C TYR A 68 8.17 -17.60 3.09
N VAL A 69 7.02 -18.24 2.96
CA VAL A 69 6.09 -18.44 4.07
C VAL A 69 6.65 -19.51 5.01
N LYS A 70 6.72 -19.20 6.29
CA LYS A 70 7.24 -20.10 7.33
C LYS A 70 6.33 -21.33 7.46
N ARG A 71 6.93 -22.48 7.69
CA ARG A 71 6.17 -23.73 7.91
C ARG A 71 5.27 -23.59 9.13
N GLY A 72 3.99 -23.97 8.98
CA GLY A 72 2.98 -23.89 10.04
C GLY A 72 2.27 -22.54 10.13
N SER A 73 2.62 -21.54 9.29
CA SER A 73 1.86 -20.30 9.21
C SER A 73 0.43 -20.55 8.73
N LYS A 74 -0.53 -19.87 9.35
CA LYS A 74 -1.93 -19.94 8.95
C LYS A 74 -2.21 -18.86 7.91
N GLY A 75 -2.75 -19.28 6.74
CA GLY A 75 -3.20 -18.35 5.72
C GLY A 75 -4.45 -17.60 6.17
N ILE A 76 -4.50 -16.32 5.84
CA ILE A 76 -5.67 -15.46 6.03
C ILE A 76 -6.56 -15.62 4.80
N ALA A 77 -7.79 -16.05 5.00
CA ALA A 77 -8.76 -16.26 3.92
C ALA A 77 -9.32 -14.92 3.45
N ILE A 78 -9.30 -14.67 2.14
CA ILE A 78 -9.88 -13.50 1.48
C ILE A 78 -10.66 -13.91 0.24
N TYR A 79 -11.57 -13.04 -0.21
CA TYR A 79 -12.28 -13.19 -1.47
C TYR A 79 -11.80 -12.16 -2.48
N PRO A 80 -11.32 -12.54 -3.67
CA PRO A 80 -11.04 -11.58 -4.72
C PRO A 80 -12.37 -11.05 -5.29
N SER A 81 -12.67 -9.80 -5.03
CA SER A 81 -13.94 -9.12 -5.32
C SER A 81 -14.26 -8.95 -6.80
N ARG A 82 -13.28 -9.10 -7.70
CA ARG A 82 -13.47 -8.96 -9.16
C ARG A 82 -13.45 -10.28 -9.93
N ALA A 83 -13.46 -11.42 -9.26
CA ALA A 83 -13.50 -12.70 -9.95
C ALA A 83 -14.93 -13.02 -10.40
N LEU A 84 -15.10 -13.46 -11.65
CA LEU A 84 -16.38 -13.95 -12.19
C LEU A 84 -16.95 -15.13 -11.37
N GLN A 85 -16.07 -15.86 -10.67
CA GLN A 85 -16.43 -16.81 -9.63
C GLN A 85 -15.58 -16.52 -8.41
N PRO A 86 -16.18 -16.07 -7.29
CA PRO A 86 -15.45 -15.78 -6.07
C PRO A 86 -14.96 -17.09 -5.46
N TYR A 87 -13.71 -17.44 -5.71
CA TYR A 87 -13.04 -18.53 -5.00
C TYR A 87 -12.14 -17.92 -3.91
N MET A 88 -12.16 -18.53 -2.77
CA MET A 88 -11.38 -18.14 -1.62
C MET A 88 -9.87 -18.28 -1.91
N ARG A 89 -9.10 -17.25 -1.54
CA ARG A 89 -7.64 -17.23 -1.60
C ARG A 89 -7.06 -17.08 -0.20
N TYR A 90 -5.80 -17.44 -0.07
CA TYR A 90 -5.05 -17.26 1.16
C TYR A 90 -3.92 -16.28 0.95
N VAL A 91 -3.81 -15.33 1.88
CA VAL A 91 -2.68 -14.40 1.97
C VAL A 91 -1.97 -14.61 3.30
N PHE A 92 -0.73 -14.16 3.39
CA PHE A 92 0.12 -14.28 4.57
C PHE A 92 0.69 -12.91 4.91
N ASP A 93 0.70 -12.57 6.19
CA ASP A 93 1.34 -11.35 6.67
C ASP A 93 2.87 -11.49 6.64
N ILE A 94 3.58 -10.39 6.49
CA ILE A 94 5.06 -10.37 6.48
C ILE A 94 5.66 -11.03 7.72
N SER A 95 5.01 -10.96 8.87
CA SER A 95 5.45 -11.62 10.12
C SER A 95 5.45 -13.15 10.02
N ASP A 96 4.63 -13.72 9.12
CA ASP A 96 4.55 -15.16 8.82
C ASP A 96 5.58 -15.58 7.77
N THR A 97 6.41 -14.67 7.29
CA THR A 97 7.39 -14.94 6.24
C THR A 97 8.83 -14.76 6.75
N GLY A 98 9.77 -15.40 6.06
CA GLY A 98 11.21 -15.24 6.25
C GLY A 98 11.90 -14.89 4.95
N GLY A 99 13.19 -14.54 5.00
CA GLY A 99 13.98 -14.18 3.82
C GLY A 99 14.46 -12.73 3.87
N LYS A 100 14.75 -12.15 2.70
CA LYS A 100 15.29 -10.78 2.57
C LYS A 100 14.26 -9.72 3.02
N GLN A 101 14.76 -8.53 3.34
CA GLN A 101 13.88 -7.37 3.55
C GLN A 101 13.00 -7.15 2.30
N SER A 102 11.72 -6.89 2.52
CA SER A 102 10.77 -6.75 1.42
C SER A 102 10.86 -5.37 0.75
N GLU A 103 10.99 -5.35 -0.56
CA GLU A 103 10.87 -4.12 -1.38
C GLU A 103 9.40 -3.66 -1.56
N LEU A 104 8.44 -4.42 -1.04
CA LEU A 104 7.02 -4.07 -1.11
C LEU A 104 6.64 -2.97 -0.12
N THR A 105 7.47 -2.74 0.89
CA THR A 105 7.24 -1.70 1.91
C THR A 105 7.84 -0.37 1.49
N TRP A 106 7.15 0.70 1.81
CA TRP A 106 7.64 2.07 1.75
C TRP A 106 7.21 2.80 3.02
N ASN A 107 7.95 3.80 3.42
CA ASN A 107 7.62 4.70 4.52
C ASN A 107 8.16 6.11 4.22
N LEU A 108 7.66 7.08 4.96
CA LEU A 108 8.11 8.46 4.92
C LEU A 108 8.82 8.88 6.24
N ASP A 109 9.40 7.89 6.96
CA ASP A 109 10.04 8.13 8.24
C ASP A 109 11.42 8.80 8.07
N GLY A 110 11.82 9.59 9.07
CA GLY A 110 13.14 10.19 9.14
C GLY A 110 13.41 11.18 8.01
N ASP A 111 14.57 11.02 7.36
CA ASP A 111 15.03 11.89 6.28
C ASP A 111 14.32 11.63 4.94
N LYS A 112 13.52 10.57 4.85
CA LYS A 112 12.82 10.22 3.61
C LYS A 112 11.70 11.20 3.24
N LEU A 113 11.07 11.79 4.25
CA LEU A 113 10.00 12.75 4.00
C LEU A 113 10.52 14.06 3.36
N PRO A 114 11.61 14.70 3.83
CA PRO A 114 12.20 15.84 3.13
C PRO A 114 12.62 15.49 1.69
N GLU A 115 13.30 14.35 1.47
CA GLU A 115 13.70 13.91 0.14
C GLU A 115 12.46 13.70 -0.79
N PHE A 116 11.40 13.15 -0.25
CA PHE A 116 10.12 12.98 -0.97
C PHE A 116 9.51 14.32 -1.34
N MET A 117 9.52 15.29 -0.43
CA MET A 117 8.98 16.64 -0.68
C MET A 117 9.81 17.40 -1.70
N GLU A 118 11.16 17.32 -1.65
CA GLU A 118 12.04 17.89 -2.68
C GLU A 118 11.72 17.32 -4.07
N TYR A 119 11.53 16.01 -4.15
CA TYR A 119 11.11 15.35 -5.39
C TYR A 119 9.78 15.88 -5.91
N GLN A 120 8.77 16.04 -5.04
CA GLN A 120 7.45 16.58 -5.40
C GLN A 120 7.55 18.02 -5.93
N VAL A 121 8.36 18.86 -5.29
CA VAL A 121 8.62 20.23 -5.75
C VAL A 121 9.32 20.25 -7.10
N ALA A 122 10.37 19.44 -7.27
CA ALA A 122 11.12 19.34 -8.53
C ALA A 122 10.25 18.92 -9.72
N HIS A 123 9.20 18.12 -9.46
CA HIS A 123 8.25 17.64 -10.48
C HIS A 123 6.98 18.50 -10.60
N GLY A 124 6.99 19.72 -10.00
CA GLY A 124 5.89 20.69 -10.12
C GLY A 124 4.58 20.28 -9.41
N LYS A 125 4.63 19.27 -8.54
CA LYS A 125 3.45 18.82 -7.78
C LYS A 125 3.17 19.68 -6.54
N TYR A 126 4.18 20.38 -6.03
CA TYR A 126 4.08 21.30 -4.87
C TYR A 126 4.71 22.64 -5.16
N GLN A 127 4.28 23.66 -4.43
CA GLN A 127 4.97 24.95 -4.43
C GLN A 127 6.31 24.83 -3.71
N LYS A 128 7.29 25.60 -4.17
CA LYS A 128 8.64 25.60 -3.61
C LYS A 128 8.62 26.05 -2.15
N TYR A 129 9.14 25.21 -1.27
CA TYR A 129 9.46 25.55 0.11
C TYR A 129 10.98 25.80 0.21
N GLU A 130 11.38 26.99 0.63
CA GLU A 130 12.79 27.27 0.92
C GLU A 130 13.11 26.82 2.35
N GLY A 131 14.15 25.99 2.51
CA GLY A 131 14.60 25.53 3.83
C GLY A 131 13.70 24.51 4.51
N VAL A 132 13.20 23.55 3.74
CA VAL A 132 12.25 22.52 4.24
C VAL A 132 12.84 21.72 5.39
N THR A 133 12.31 21.91 6.58
CA THR A 133 12.53 21.01 7.72
C THR A 133 11.59 19.79 7.62
N ARG A 134 11.83 18.77 8.43
CA ARG A 134 10.92 17.62 8.52
C ARG A 134 9.51 18.05 8.94
N GLU A 135 9.42 19.02 9.86
CA GLU A 135 8.15 19.55 10.36
C GLU A 135 7.37 20.27 9.26
N ASP A 136 8.04 21.14 8.50
CA ASP A 136 7.46 21.82 7.33
C ASP A 136 7.00 20.81 6.27
N SER A 137 7.78 19.76 6.04
CA SER A 137 7.44 18.69 5.10
C SER A 137 6.19 17.92 5.51
N LEU A 138 6.03 17.62 6.79
CA LEU A 138 4.84 16.96 7.33
C LEU A 138 3.59 17.81 7.16
N ILE A 139 3.68 19.11 7.48
CA ILE A 139 2.58 20.08 7.32
C ILE A 139 2.20 20.17 5.84
N ALA A 140 3.16 20.36 4.95
CA ALA A 140 2.94 20.46 3.52
C ALA A 140 2.30 19.18 2.95
N LEU A 141 2.76 18.01 3.37
CA LEU A 141 2.21 16.74 2.94
C LEU A 141 0.77 16.52 3.46
N LYS A 142 0.50 16.95 4.69
CA LYS A 142 -0.84 16.91 5.27
C LYS A 142 -1.80 17.83 4.50
N ASP A 143 -1.38 19.06 4.21
CA ASP A 143 -2.18 20.02 3.45
C ASP A 143 -2.40 19.58 2.00
N PHE A 144 -1.38 18.97 1.38
CA PHE A 144 -1.55 18.36 0.06
C PHE A 144 -2.54 17.19 0.10
N THR A 145 -2.38 16.29 1.05
CA THR A 145 -3.28 15.15 1.19
C THR A 145 -4.72 15.62 1.38
N LYS A 146 -4.93 16.67 2.19
CA LYS A 146 -6.26 17.27 2.36
C LYS A 146 -6.81 17.87 1.06
N ARG A 147 -5.98 18.53 0.24
CA ARG A 147 -6.38 19.08 -1.05
C ARG A 147 -6.68 17.99 -2.07
N GLU A 148 -5.80 16.98 -2.19
CA GLU A 148 -6.02 15.86 -3.10
C GLU A 148 -7.29 15.09 -2.74
N ILE A 149 -7.54 14.88 -1.46
CA ILE A 149 -8.81 14.31 -0.97
C ILE A 149 -9.97 15.23 -1.39
N GLY A 150 -9.81 16.55 -1.27
CA GLY A 150 -10.81 17.53 -1.71
C GLY A 150 -11.09 17.43 -3.20
N VAL A 151 -10.05 17.45 -4.04
CA VAL A 151 -10.18 17.36 -5.50
C VAL A 151 -10.78 16.02 -5.92
N ILE A 152 -10.29 14.90 -5.37
CA ILE A 152 -10.85 13.56 -5.66
C ILE A 152 -12.30 13.46 -5.18
N ILE A 153 -12.61 14.08 -4.03
CA ILE A 153 -13.97 14.15 -3.52
C ILE A 153 -14.86 14.98 -4.47
N GLU A 154 -14.39 16.08 -5.02
CA GLU A 154 -15.17 16.88 -5.96
C GLU A 154 -15.36 16.17 -7.31
N GLU A 155 -14.33 15.53 -7.86
CA GLU A 155 -14.40 14.92 -9.20
C GLU A 155 -15.06 13.51 -9.19
N GLU A 156 -14.72 12.64 -8.25
CA GLU A 156 -15.31 11.29 -8.16
C GLU A 156 -16.48 11.21 -7.19
N PHE A 157 -16.57 12.15 -6.26
CA PHE A 157 -17.55 12.15 -5.19
C PHE A 157 -18.91 12.65 -5.66
N GLU A 158 -18.99 13.57 -6.65
CA GLU A 158 -20.29 13.95 -7.20
C GLU A 158 -21.05 12.74 -7.76
N ASN A 159 -20.36 11.84 -8.43
CA ASN A 159 -20.96 10.60 -8.92
C ASN A 159 -21.31 9.62 -7.79
N ARG A 160 -20.49 9.54 -6.75
CA ARG A 160 -20.71 8.64 -5.58
C ARG A 160 -21.55 9.30 -4.49
N MET A 161 -21.59 10.64 -4.42
CA MET A 161 -22.49 11.37 -3.50
C MET A 161 -23.97 11.15 -3.83
N THR A 162 -24.30 10.90 -5.09
CA THR A 162 -25.65 10.48 -5.45
C THR A 162 -26.02 9.17 -4.77
N GLU A 163 -25.09 8.21 -4.72
CA GLU A 163 -25.28 6.95 -4.00
C GLU A 163 -25.32 7.15 -2.48
N LEU A 164 -24.41 7.95 -1.92
CA LEU A 164 -24.42 8.30 -0.49
C LEU A 164 -25.67 9.07 -0.09
N SER A 165 -26.15 9.99 -0.93
CA SER A 165 -27.41 10.73 -0.70
C SER A 165 -28.62 9.81 -0.73
N GLN A 166 -28.64 8.81 -1.60
CA GLN A 166 -29.70 7.79 -1.63
C GLN A 166 -29.66 6.93 -0.35
N ILE A 167 -28.46 6.55 0.11
CA ILE A 167 -28.28 5.78 1.34
C ILE A 167 -28.68 6.63 2.54
N THR A 168 -28.23 7.90 2.61
CA THR A 168 -28.62 8.83 3.68
C THR A 168 -30.12 9.02 3.69
N GLY A 169 -30.75 9.14 2.52
CA GLY A 169 -32.20 9.21 2.40
C GLY A 169 -32.91 7.95 2.92
N SER A 170 -32.36 6.76 2.67
CA SER A 170 -32.89 5.49 3.17
C SER A 170 -32.71 5.38 4.69
N VAL A 171 -31.56 5.79 5.22
CA VAL A 171 -31.28 5.82 6.66
C VAL A 171 -32.21 6.81 7.37
N ILE A 172 -32.41 8.02 6.84
CA ILE A 172 -33.33 9.00 7.38
C ILE A 172 -34.75 8.44 7.40
N LYS A 173 -35.18 7.77 6.32
CA LYS A 173 -36.50 7.14 6.25
C LYS A 173 -36.69 6.05 7.30
N GLU A 174 -35.70 5.17 7.46
CA GLU A 174 -35.72 4.10 8.47
C GLU A 174 -35.77 4.65 9.89
N PHE A 175 -35.00 5.70 10.22
CA PHE A 175 -35.04 6.36 11.52
C PHE A 175 -36.39 7.07 11.76
N SER A 176 -36.97 7.69 10.74
CA SER A 176 -38.29 8.35 10.87
C SER A 176 -39.45 7.35 11.04
N GLU A 177 -39.36 6.17 10.44
CA GLU A 177 -40.35 5.11 10.56
C GLU A 177 -40.30 4.43 11.95
N LYS A 178 -39.12 4.29 12.55
CA LYS A 178 -38.93 3.67 13.89
C LYS A 178 -39.37 4.55 15.07
N ARG A 179 -39.71 5.81 14.87
CA ARG A 179 -40.27 6.77 15.89
C ARG A 179 -39.49 6.83 17.21
N GLU A 180 -38.30 6.38 17.30
CA GLU A 180 -37.48 6.47 18.51
C GLU A 180 -36.61 7.73 18.41
N GLY A 181 -37.09 8.78 19.10
CA GLY A 181 -36.38 10.02 19.42
C GLY A 181 -35.53 10.61 18.29
N LEU A 182 -35.50 11.92 18.14
CA LEU A 182 -34.62 12.68 17.23
C LEU A 182 -33.14 12.30 17.43
N HIS A 183 -32.75 11.13 16.94
CA HIS A 183 -31.36 10.79 16.83
C HIS A 183 -30.80 11.51 15.61
N GLU A 184 -29.85 12.36 15.85
CA GLU A 184 -29.07 13.06 14.85
C GLU A 184 -28.52 12.07 13.83
N VAL A 185 -28.89 12.22 12.56
CA VAL A 185 -28.40 11.34 11.50
C VAL A 185 -26.89 11.60 11.33
N PRO A 186 -26.05 10.55 11.32
CA PRO A 186 -24.62 10.75 11.17
C PRO A 186 -24.28 11.38 9.82
N ASP A 187 -23.40 12.36 9.82
CA ASP A 187 -22.83 12.92 8.57
C ASP A 187 -21.86 11.92 7.95
N LEU A 188 -22.34 11.11 7.01
CA LEU A 188 -21.55 10.09 6.33
C LEU A 188 -20.44 10.71 5.47
N ALA A 189 -20.65 11.91 4.94
CA ALA A 189 -19.63 12.60 4.15
C ALA A 189 -18.47 13.06 5.05
N GLU A 190 -18.76 13.57 6.24
CA GLU A 190 -17.75 13.93 7.22
C GLU A 190 -17.01 12.70 7.74
N LEU A 191 -17.72 11.62 8.05
CA LEU A 191 -17.11 10.34 8.44
C LEU A 191 -16.18 9.79 7.34
N ALA A 192 -16.57 9.91 6.06
CA ALA A 192 -15.74 9.50 4.94
C ALA A 192 -14.47 10.35 4.84
N ARG A 193 -14.58 11.69 4.92
CA ARG A 193 -13.42 12.60 4.88
C ARG A 193 -12.44 12.31 6.01
N LYS A 194 -12.94 12.22 7.24
CA LYS A 194 -12.12 11.86 8.41
C LYS A 194 -11.48 10.47 8.24
N GLY A 195 -12.24 9.49 7.75
CA GLY A 195 -11.76 8.14 7.49
C GLY A 195 -10.60 8.10 6.49
N ILE A 196 -10.71 8.80 5.37
CA ILE A 196 -9.67 8.90 4.35
C ILE A 196 -8.42 9.57 4.94
N LEU A 197 -8.59 10.72 5.62
CA LEU A 197 -7.48 11.41 6.27
C LEU A 197 -6.79 10.53 7.31
N TYR A 198 -7.58 9.77 8.10
CA TYR A 198 -7.04 8.88 9.11
C TYR A 198 -6.24 7.72 8.48
N VAL A 199 -6.75 7.09 7.42
CA VAL A 199 -6.05 6.00 6.70
C VAL A 199 -4.73 6.51 6.11
N VAL A 200 -4.76 7.61 5.38
CA VAL A 200 -3.57 8.19 4.73
C VAL A 200 -2.61 8.74 5.79
N GLY A 201 -3.13 9.47 6.77
CA GLY A 201 -2.33 10.10 7.82
C GLY A 201 -1.58 9.08 8.66
N THR A 202 -2.28 8.04 9.15
CA THR A 202 -1.63 6.98 9.95
C THR A 202 -0.62 6.18 9.14
N ARG A 203 -0.86 5.97 7.85
CA ARG A 203 0.08 5.27 6.97
C ARG A 203 1.34 6.08 6.68
N CYS A 204 1.20 7.39 6.60
CA CYS A 204 2.31 8.33 6.35
C CYS A 204 2.97 8.85 7.64
N GLY A 205 2.48 8.46 8.82
CA GLY A 205 3.04 8.90 10.10
C GLY A 205 2.68 10.34 10.46
N PHE A 206 1.49 10.83 10.06
CA PHE A 206 1.02 12.17 10.43
C PHE A 206 0.49 12.19 11.87
N ASP A 207 0.75 13.30 12.56
CA ASP A 207 0.05 13.64 13.79
C ASP A 207 -1.34 14.18 13.44
N LEU A 208 -2.36 13.42 13.77
CA LEU A 208 -3.75 13.80 13.58
C LEU A 208 -4.29 14.41 14.88
N SER A 209 -5.02 15.53 14.76
CA SER A 209 -5.69 16.17 15.89
C SER A 209 -6.78 15.29 16.48
N ALA A 210 -7.21 15.57 17.70
CA ALA A 210 -8.32 14.84 18.34
C ALA A 210 -9.62 14.91 17.53
N GLU A 211 -9.89 16.06 16.87
CA GLU A 211 -11.05 16.24 16.00
C GLU A 211 -10.97 15.36 14.73
N GLU A 212 -9.78 15.29 14.12
CA GLU A 212 -9.53 14.43 12.94
C GLU A 212 -9.62 12.92 13.27
N GLN A 213 -9.52 12.55 14.55
CA GLN A 213 -9.64 11.20 15.06
C GLN A 213 -10.98 10.90 15.73
N ASP A 214 -11.90 11.87 15.75
CA ASP A 214 -13.22 11.68 16.35
C ASP A 214 -14.17 11.00 15.36
N PHE A 215 -14.45 9.73 15.65
CA PHE A 215 -15.42 8.88 14.95
C PHE A 215 -16.61 8.52 15.84
N SER A 216 -16.94 9.35 16.84
CA SER A 216 -18.05 9.06 17.78
C SER A 216 -19.38 8.83 17.07
N GLN A 217 -19.62 9.43 15.92
CA GLN A 217 -20.84 9.25 15.13
C GLN A 217 -20.95 7.87 14.45
N ILE A 218 -19.84 7.11 14.34
CA ILE A 218 -19.85 5.81 13.65
C ILE A 218 -20.77 4.78 14.32
N VAL A 219 -20.94 4.87 15.61
CA VAL A 219 -21.81 3.94 16.37
C VAL A 219 -23.28 4.05 15.98
N LYS A 220 -23.67 5.13 15.31
CA LYS A 220 -25.02 5.33 14.77
C LYS A 220 -25.21 4.64 13.40
N VAL A 221 -24.13 4.21 12.77
CA VAL A 221 -24.15 3.50 11.48
C VAL A 221 -24.25 2.00 11.75
N THR A 222 -25.45 1.46 11.73
CA THR A 222 -25.74 0.07 12.07
C THR A 222 -26.13 -0.80 10.88
N ASP A 223 -26.49 -0.17 9.75
CA ASP A 223 -26.85 -0.88 8.53
C ASP A 223 -25.62 -1.40 7.80
N GLU A 224 -25.59 -2.71 7.48
CA GLU A 224 -24.44 -3.38 6.87
C GLU A 224 -24.09 -2.81 5.48
N ASP A 225 -25.09 -2.45 4.67
CA ASP A 225 -24.85 -1.88 3.33
C ASP A 225 -24.22 -0.47 3.44
N THR A 226 -24.69 0.33 4.39
CA THR A 226 -24.13 1.66 4.69
C THR A 226 -22.69 1.54 5.19
N ILE A 227 -22.41 0.62 6.11
CA ILE A 227 -21.04 0.36 6.61
C ILE A 227 -20.12 -0.06 5.45
N TYR A 228 -20.58 -0.99 4.62
CA TYR A 228 -19.82 -1.47 3.46
C TYR A 228 -19.49 -0.35 2.48
N ARG A 229 -20.47 0.47 2.11
CA ARG A 229 -20.27 1.58 1.15
C ARG A 229 -19.37 2.66 1.70
N LEU A 230 -19.55 3.04 2.97
CA LEU A 230 -18.67 3.99 3.65
C LEU A 230 -17.23 3.48 3.70
N GLY A 231 -17.02 2.24 4.13
CA GLY A 231 -15.70 1.63 4.20
C GLY A 231 -15.06 1.46 2.82
N SER A 232 -15.83 1.08 1.81
CA SER A 232 -15.35 0.94 0.42
C SER A 232 -14.91 2.27 -0.16
N LEU A 233 -15.69 3.35 0.04
CA LEU A 233 -15.33 4.68 -0.39
C LEU A 233 -14.01 5.14 0.26
N ILE A 234 -13.89 4.96 1.57
CA ILE A 234 -12.66 5.30 2.31
C ILE A 234 -11.46 4.52 1.76
N CYS A 235 -11.60 3.21 1.57
CA CYS A 235 -10.53 2.36 1.05
C CYS A 235 -10.13 2.73 -0.38
N ASP A 236 -11.09 2.97 -1.27
CA ASP A 236 -10.83 3.26 -2.68
C ASP A 236 -10.07 4.59 -2.84
N VAL A 237 -10.55 5.66 -2.20
CA VAL A 237 -9.90 6.97 -2.26
C VAL A 237 -8.51 6.92 -1.61
N SER A 238 -8.40 6.33 -0.43
CA SER A 238 -7.11 6.18 0.26
C SER A 238 -6.13 5.34 -0.57
N CYS A 239 -6.61 4.28 -1.24
CA CYS A 239 -5.80 3.46 -2.13
C CYS A 239 -5.18 4.27 -3.28
N ASN A 240 -5.97 5.16 -3.91
CA ASN A 240 -5.49 6.00 -5.00
C ASN A 240 -4.37 6.94 -4.53
N VAL A 241 -4.59 7.65 -3.42
CA VAL A 241 -3.58 8.54 -2.81
C VAL A 241 -2.31 7.77 -2.43
N LEU A 242 -2.45 6.67 -1.71
CA LEU A 242 -1.31 5.88 -1.22
C LEU A 242 -0.54 5.16 -2.34
N ARG A 243 -1.21 4.79 -3.45
CA ARG A 243 -0.54 4.27 -4.65
C ARG A 243 0.30 5.33 -5.32
N ALA A 244 -0.20 6.56 -5.44
CA ALA A 244 0.58 7.67 -5.98
C ALA A 244 1.83 7.92 -5.12
N PHE A 245 1.69 8.00 -3.80
CA PHE A 245 2.83 8.16 -2.88
C PHE A 245 3.82 7.00 -2.96
N SER A 246 3.35 5.77 -3.02
CA SER A 246 4.19 4.59 -3.20
C SER A 246 5.02 4.64 -4.48
N LYS A 247 4.45 5.13 -5.58
CA LYS A 247 5.14 5.32 -6.86
C LYS A 247 6.24 6.36 -6.74
N ASP A 248 5.92 7.51 -6.14
CA ASP A 248 6.86 8.61 -5.99
C ASP A 248 8.00 8.25 -5.02
N CYS A 249 7.72 7.58 -3.92
CA CYS A 249 8.76 7.06 -3.01
C CYS A 249 9.77 6.13 -3.72
N ARG A 250 9.29 5.28 -4.63
CA ARG A 250 10.18 4.42 -5.43
C ARG A 250 11.02 5.22 -6.42
N ALA A 251 10.47 6.28 -7.02
CA ALA A 251 11.20 7.15 -7.92
C ALA A 251 12.33 7.86 -7.17
N VAL A 252 12.07 8.42 -5.99
CA VAL A 252 13.09 9.01 -5.11
C VAL A 252 14.21 8.02 -4.80
N GLU A 253 13.86 6.80 -4.39
CA GLU A 253 14.87 5.77 -4.11
C GLU A 253 15.70 5.39 -5.34
N GLN A 254 15.09 5.37 -6.52
CA GLN A 254 15.80 5.09 -7.77
C GLN A 254 16.77 6.21 -8.13
N GLU A 255 16.37 7.48 -8.03
CA GLU A 255 17.25 8.62 -8.27
C GLU A 255 18.43 8.62 -7.31
N ARG A 256 18.19 8.32 -6.03
CA ARG A 256 19.25 8.18 -5.02
C ARG A 256 20.27 7.09 -5.37
N ARG A 257 19.80 5.93 -5.84
CA ARG A 257 20.68 4.82 -6.28
C ARG A 257 21.54 5.23 -7.48
N ILE A 258 20.97 5.95 -8.45
CA ILE A 258 21.67 6.46 -9.62
C ILE A 258 22.73 7.49 -9.22
N ALA A 259 22.38 8.47 -8.38
CA ALA A 259 23.29 9.49 -7.89
C ALA A 259 24.47 8.87 -7.10
N TYR A 260 24.21 7.87 -6.25
CA TYR A 260 25.26 7.16 -5.51
C TYR A 260 26.18 6.37 -6.46
N GLY A 261 25.64 5.64 -7.43
CA GLY A 261 26.40 4.89 -8.43
C GLY A 261 27.30 5.79 -9.29
N SER A 262 26.83 7.00 -9.63
CA SER A 262 27.60 7.99 -10.38
C SER A 262 28.78 8.53 -9.55
N ARG A 263 28.59 8.81 -8.25
CA ARG A 263 29.65 9.26 -7.34
C ARG A 263 30.78 8.24 -7.21
N ILE A 264 30.45 6.96 -7.10
CA ILE A 264 31.46 5.87 -7.02
C ILE A 264 32.27 5.80 -8.32
N ARG A 265 31.65 5.94 -9.48
CA ARG A 265 32.35 5.92 -10.77
C ARG A 265 33.34 7.08 -10.93
N VAL A 266 32.96 8.28 -10.47
CA VAL A 266 33.84 9.47 -10.50
C VAL A 266 35.02 9.30 -9.56
N GLN A 267 34.84 8.73 -8.36
CA GLN A 267 35.95 8.48 -7.43
C GLN A 267 36.86 7.34 -7.88
N GLY A 268 36.34 6.34 -8.61
CA GLY A 268 37.14 5.26 -9.20
C GLY A 268 38.01 5.69 -10.38
N SER A 269 37.58 6.69 -11.16
CA SER A 269 38.35 7.20 -12.30
C SER A 269 39.49 8.18 -11.91
N GLY A 270 39.52 8.66 -10.68
CA GLY A 270 40.57 9.55 -10.15
C GLY A 270 41.82 8.85 -9.62
N ARG A 271 41.90 7.52 -9.64
CA ARG A 271 43.02 6.75 -9.07
C ARG A 271 43.99 6.11 -10.07
N THR A 272 43.93 6.45 -11.35
CA THR A 272 44.90 5.96 -12.35
C THR A 272 45.54 7.10 -13.08
N SER A 273 46.46 7.81 -12.42
CA SER A 273 47.59 8.52 -13.06
C SER A 273 48.62 8.92 -11.99
N VAL A 274 49.40 7.99 -11.51
CA VAL A 274 50.76 8.28 -11.03
C VAL A 274 51.70 7.53 -11.93
N SER A 275 52.16 8.20 -12.96
CA SER A 275 53.33 7.81 -13.75
C SER A 275 54.56 7.91 -12.88
N GLY A 276 55.05 6.80 -12.39
CA GLY A 276 56.41 6.68 -11.85
C GLY A 276 57.39 6.38 -12.97
N THR A 277 58.11 7.39 -13.37
CA THR A 277 59.36 7.26 -14.11
C THR A 277 60.44 6.77 -13.17
N GLY A 278 61.23 5.78 -13.59
CA GLY A 278 62.51 5.46 -12.94
C GLY A 278 62.87 3.98 -12.95
N ASP A 279 63.62 3.64 -13.91
CA ASP A 279 64.97 3.08 -13.93
C ASP A 279 65.16 1.56 -13.93
N SER A 280 65.87 1.20 -14.92
CA SER A 280 66.71 0.04 -15.29
C SER A 280 67.04 -1.01 -14.27
N GLY A 281 67.01 -2.28 -14.73
CA GLY A 281 68.03 -3.27 -14.31
C GLY A 281 67.61 -4.73 -14.27
N ARG A 282 67.96 -5.47 -15.31
CA ARG A 282 68.44 -6.86 -15.30
C ARG A 282 67.55 -8.05 -14.99
N ASP A 283 67.44 -8.85 -16.03
CA ASP A 283 67.65 -10.31 -16.15
C ASP A 283 66.97 -11.29 -15.21
N GLY A 284 66.22 -12.21 -15.80
CA GLY A 284 65.86 -13.49 -15.17
C GLY A 284 64.75 -14.26 -15.88
N GLU A 285 65.21 -15.18 -16.70
CA GLU A 285 64.49 -16.18 -17.51
C GLU A 285 63.46 -17.05 -16.75
N LEU A 286 62.59 -17.63 -17.57
CA LEU A 286 61.96 -18.96 -17.52
C LEU A 286 60.64 -19.13 -16.73
N GLY A 287 59.63 -19.58 -17.47
CA GLY A 287 58.75 -20.63 -17.02
C GLY A 287 57.28 -20.53 -17.38
N GLU A 288 56.93 -21.13 -18.48
CA GLU A 288 55.72 -21.95 -18.77
C GLU A 288 54.29 -21.46 -18.49
N THR A 289 53.60 -21.26 -19.58
CA THR A 289 52.34 -21.90 -20.02
C THR A 289 51.21 -22.14 -18.97
N GLY A 290 50.15 -21.45 -19.17
CA GLY A 290 48.82 -21.79 -18.66
C GLY A 290 47.70 -21.24 -19.53
N GLN A 291 47.37 -21.98 -20.59
CA GLN A 291 46.18 -21.73 -21.40
C GLN A 291 44.90 -21.94 -20.58
N ILE A 292 44.06 -20.95 -20.50
CA ILE A 292 42.68 -21.16 -20.07
C ILE A 292 41.79 -21.01 -21.31
N ARG A 293 41.16 -22.12 -21.67
CA ARG A 293 40.21 -22.28 -22.74
C ARG A 293 38.91 -21.52 -22.42
N THR A 294 38.49 -20.71 -23.35
CA THR A 294 37.11 -20.25 -23.48
C THR A 294 36.30 -21.34 -24.17
N SER A 295 35.29 -21.85 -23.53
CA SER A 295 34.24 -22.65 -24.17
C SER A 295 32.96 -21.80 -24.22
N GLY A 296 32.60 -21.39 -25.43
CA GLY A 296 31.29 -20.95 -25.79
C GLY A 296 30.39 -22.18 -25.99
N ASP A 297 29.18 -22.09 -25.53
CA ASP A 297 28.10 -22.95 -26.01
C ASP A 297 26.90 -22.08 -26.39
N GLU A 298 26.73 -21.97 -27.68
CA GLU A 298 25.50 -21.62 -28.36
C GLU A 298 24.51 -22.79 -28.20
N VAL A 299 23.30 -22.53 -27.79
CA VAL A 299 22.18 -23.45 -28.01
C VAL A 299 21.04 -22.72 -28.69
N SER A 300 20.86 -23.17 -29.90
CA SER A 300 19.84 -22.85 -30.90
C SER A 300 18.41 -23.10 -30.44
N GLY A 301 17.52 -22.41 -31.12
CA GLY A 301 16.07 -22.37 -30.99
C GLY A 301 15.32 -23.69 -31.12
N GLY A 302 14.08 -23.64 -30.72
CA GLY A 302 13.07 -24.66 -30.87
C GLY A 302 11.69 -24.09 -30.64
N GLU A 303 11.11 -23.51 -31.69
CA GLU A 303 9.67 -23.28 -31.78
C GLU A 303 8.92 -24.62 -31.72
N ARG A 304 7.91 -24.71 -30.87
CA ARG A 304 6.85 -25.69 -31.01
C ARG A 304 5.49 -25.03 -30.82
N THR A 305 4.87 -24.76 -31.92
CA THR A 305 3.42 -24.62 -32.10
C THR A 305 2.74 -25.92 -31.70
N GLY A 306 1.79 -25.83 -30.81
CA GLY A 306 0.89 -26.92 -30.42
C GLY A 306 -0.54 -26.44 -30.53
N GLU A 307 -1.20 -26.81 -31.62
CA GLU A 307 -2.64 -26.78 -31.82
C GLU A 307 -3.33 -27.63 -30.74
N ILE A 308 -4.39 -27.11 -30.14
CA ILE A 308 -5.33 -27.90 -29.35
C ILE A 308 -6.64 -27.90 -30.10
N GLN A 309 -7.00 -29.10 -30.59
CA GLN A 309 -8.28 -29.46 -31.13
C GLN A 309 -9.38 -29.43 -30.08
N GLU A 310 -10.51 -28.87 -30.44
CA GLU A 310 -11.81 -29.09 -29.85
C GLU A 310 -12.25 -30.55 -30.02
N SER A 311 -12.81 -31.14 -29.00
CA SER A 311 -13.83 -32.17 -29.15
C SER A 311 -14.62 -32.42 -27.87
N ALA A 312 -15.95 -32.27 -28.03
CA ALA A 312 -17.12 -32.80 -27.31
C ALA A 312 -17.28 -32.43 -25.83
#